data_8f43e0d6629eb897792eba3a6b66f73e
#
_entry.id   8f43e0d6629eb897792eba3a6b66f73e
#
_cell.length_a   1.000
_cell.length_b   1.000
_cell.length_c   1.000
_cell.angle_alpha   90.00
_cell.angle_beta   90.00
_cell.angle_gamma   90.00
#
_symmetry.space_group_name_H-M   'P 1'
#
loop_
_entity.id
_entity.type
_entity.pdbx_description
1 polymer ?
#
loop_
_entity_poly.entity_id
_entity_poly.type
_entity_poly.pdbx_seq_one_letter_code
_entity_poly.pdbx_strand_id
1 'polypeptide(L)'
;MLSVPAWIGIIYFERPILTFFGADESLLTLAHSYIYPIKLVFPLFLFNQMLAAFLRNDKNPGLATIGVLPGSIFNIFGDYFFVFTCDMGIFGAGLATAIGACVSFFVILTHFVSKKNTLRLVKPKRLFGKLYEICITGFSTFFIDVAMGILTVLSSVIFITTQPKKLRLYWTNTIWNAFRYIIIR
;
A
#
# COMPACT_ATOMS: atom_id res chain seq x y z
N MET A 1 -2.16 11.27 14.80
CA MET A 1 -1.83 12.68 14.51
C MET A 1 -0.82 12.84 13.36
N LEU A 2 0.16 11.97 13.18
CA LEU A 2 1.13 12.02 12.05
C LEU A 2 0.52 11.60 10.68
N SER A 3 -0.58 10.90 10.68
CA SER A 3 -1.25 10.43 9.45
C SER A 3 -1.82 11.58 8.60
N VAL A 4 -2.31 12.63 9.24
CA VAL A 4 -2.89 13.78 8.53
C VAL A 4 -1.82 14.60 7.80
N PRO A 5 -0.68 14.99 8.42
CA PRO A 5 0.40 15.64 7.70
C PRO A 5 0.97 14.80 6.56
N ALA A 6 1.14 13.47 6.78
CA ALA A 6 1.59 12.57 5.73
C ALA A 6 0.61 12.49 4.56
N TRP A 7 -0.68 12.44 4.85
CA TRP A 7 -1.73 12.47 3.85
C TRP A 7 -1.73 13.76 3.02
N ILE A 8 -1.65 14.91 3.71
CA ILE A 8 -1.51 16.22 3.07
C ILE A 8 -0.24 16.25 2.21
N GLY A 9 0.88 15.74 2.73
CA GLY A 9 2.13 15.64 1.99
C GLY A 9 1.98 14.87 0.67
N ILE A 10 1.36 13.71 0.69
CA ILE A 10 1.15 12.91 -0.53
C ILE A 10 0.25 13.64 -1.53
N ILE A 11 -0.79 14.34 -1.07
CA ILE A 11 -1.67 15.10 -1.96
C ILE A 11 -0.91 16.22 -2.68
N TYR A 12 -0.08 16.97 -1.96
CA TYR A 12 0.62 18.13 -2.53
C TYR A 12 1.94 17.77 -3.24
N PHE A 13 2.66 16.76 -2.78
CA PHE A 13 3.98 16.40 -3.29
C PHE A 13 3.97 15.22 -4.27
N GLU A 14 2.82 14.72 -4.68
CA GLU A 14 2.73 13.60 -5.63
C GLU A 14 3.51 13.89 -6.92
N ARG A 15 3.21 14.98 -7.58
CA ARG A 15 3.82 15.36 -8.86
C ARG A 15 5.34 15.58 -8.74
N PRO A 16 5.84 16.39 -7.80
CA PRO A 16 7.28 16.51 -7.55
C PRO A 16 7.99 15.20 -7.27
N ILE A 17 7.38 14.31 -6.47
CA ILE A 17 7.96 13.02 -6.14
C ILE A 17 8.05 12.14 -7.40
N LEU A 18 6.98 12.01 -8.16
CA LEU A 18 6.96 11.20 -9.37
C LEU A 18 7.95 11.71 -10.42
N THR A 19 8.04 13.03 -10.60
CA THR A 19 9.00 13.66 -11.52
C THR A 19 10.45 13.44 -11.05
N PHE A 20 10.71 13.52 -9.75
CA PHE A 20 12.02 13.19 -9.18
C PHE A 20 12.45 11.75 -9.49
N PHE A 21 11.52 10.81 -9.50
CA PHE A 21 11.76 9.42 -9.90
C PHE A 21 11.79 9.20 -11.42
N GLY A 22 11.74 10.27 -12.23
CA GLY A 22 11.88 10.19 -13.69
C GLY A 22 10.60 9.88 -14.45
N ALA A 23 9.42 10.11 -13.85
CA ALA A 23 8.16 9.96 -14.56
C ALA A 23 8.00 11.05 -15.64
N ASP A 24 7.74 10.63 -16.86
CA ASP A 24 7.33 11.50 -17.96
C ASP A 24 5.83 11.87 -17.86
N GLU A 25 5.36 12.79 -18.71
CA GLU A 25 3.96 13.26 -18.65
C GLU A 25 2.94 12.14 -18.87
N SER A 26 3.27 11.13 -19.68
CA SER A 26 2.40 9.99 -19.92
C SER A 26 2.27 9.09 -18.68
N LEU A 27 3.41 8.84 -18.02
CA LEU A 27 3.46 8.06 -16.79
C LEU A 27 2.84 8.82 -15.61
N LEU A 28 3.01 10.15 -15.55
CA LEU A 28 2.36 11.00 -14.55
C LEU A 28 0.84 10.88 -14.61
N THR A 29 0.26 10.90 -15.81
CA THR A 29 -1.19 10.77 -16.00
C THR A 29 -1.70 9.41 -15.51
N LEU A 30 -0.99 8.32 -15.84
CA LEU A 30 -1.34 6.97 -15.39
C LEU A 30 -1.18 6.81 -13.88
N ALA A 31 -0.06 7.30 -13.33
CA ALA A 31 0.20 7.27 -11.89
C ALA A 31 -0.85 8.07 -11.11
N HIS A 32 -1.22 9.25 -11.57
CA HIS A 32 -2.27 10.06 -10.97
C HIS A 32 -3.60 9.31 -10.93
N SER A 33 -3.98 8.66 -12.05
CA SER A 33 -5.23 7.88 -12.13
C SER A 33 -5.23 6.71 -11.15
N TYR A 34 -4.09 6.02 -10.97
CA TYR A 34 -3.93 4.95 -10.00
C TYR A 34 -3.98 5.43 -8.55
N ILE A 35 -3.27 6.52 -8.26
CA ILE A 35 -3.12 7.05 -6.88
C ILE A 35 -4.38 7.75 -6.40
N TYR A 36 -5.21 8.27 -7.31
CA TYR A 36 -6.38 9.07 -6.95
C TYR A 36 -7.34 8.37 -5.94
N PRO A 37 -7.84 7.14 -6.17
CA PRO A 37 -8.67 6.45 -5.18
C PRO A 37 -7.91 6.10 -3.92
N ILE A 38 -6.62 5.82 -4.01
CA ILE A 38 -5.76 5.50 -2.86
C ILE A 38 -5.59 6.70 -1.93
N LYS A 39 -5.47 7.91 -2.47
CA LYS A 39 -5.39 9.14 -1.67
C LYS A 39 -6.57 9.32 -0.73
N LEU A 40 -7.77 8.96 -1.15
CA LEU A 40 -8.97 9.07 -0.32
C LEU A 40 -8.93 8.17 0.91
N VAL A 41 -8.35 6.97 0.75
CA VAL A 41 -8.27 5.97 1.82
C VAL A 41 -6.89 5.90 2.48
N PHE A 42 -5.97 6.77 2.12
CA PHE A 42 -4.61 6.78 2.67
C PHE A 42 -4.56 6.81 4.21
N PRO A 43 -5.37 7.64 4.90
CA PRO A 43 -5.43 7.58 6.36
C PRO A 43 -5.82 6.19 6.88
N LEU A 44 -6.67 5.49 6.15
CA LEU A 44 -7.12 4.14 6.51
C LEU A 44 -5.99 3.12 6.44
N PHE A 45 -5.08 3.25 5.46
CA PHE A 45 -3.87 2.41 5.40
C PHE A 45 -3.01 2.55 6.65
N LEU A 46 -2.80 3.78 7.10
CA LEU A 46 -2.03 4.05 8.31
C LEU A 46 -2.73 3.50 9.56
N PHE A 47 -4.05 3.66 9.64
CA PHE A 47 -4.84 3.07 10.71
C PHE A 47 -4.78 1.54 10.70
N ASN A 48 -4.86 0.90 9.54
CA ASN A 48 -4.73 -0.54 9.41
C ASN A 48 -3.40 -1.06 9.98
N GLN A 49 -2.30 -0.41 9.63
CA GLN A 49 -0.98 -0.78 10.14
C GLN A 49 -0.88 -0.63 11.66
N MET A 50 -1.41 0.48 12.18
CA MET A 50 -1.45 0.74 13.61
C MET A 50 -2.32 -0.30 14.34
N LEU A 51 -3.51 -0.59 13.85
CA LEU A 51 -4.42 -1.57 14.44
C LEU A 51 -3.84 -2.98 14.38
N ALA A 52 -3.23 -3.36 13.26
CA ALA A 52 -2.54 -4.66 13.15
C ALA A 52 -1.40 -4.80 14.16
N ALA A 53 -0.64 -3.72 14.40
CA ALA A 53 0.39 -3.72 15.43
C ALA A 53 -0.20 -3.89 16.84
N PHE A 54 -1.31 -3.20 17.14
CA PHE A 54 -2.02 -3.36 18.43
C PHE A 54 -2.55 -4.78 18.61
N LEU A 55 -3.13 -5.40 17.57
CA LEU A 55 -3.61 -6.77 17.63
C LEU A 55 -2.49 -7.77 17.92
N ARG A 56 -1.30 -7.56 17.34
CA ARG A 56 -0.13 -8.39 17.65
C ARG A 56 0.27 -8.29 19.12
N ASN A 57 0.20 -7.09 19.69
CA ASN A 57 0.49 -6.84 21.10
C ASN A 57 -0.61 -7.35 22.04
N ASP A 58 -1.87 -7.39 21.59
CA ASP A 58 -3.03 -7.88 22.33
C ASP A 58 -3.17 -9.41 22.29
N LYS A 59 -2.05 -10.12 22.15
CA LYS A 59 -1.99 -11.60 22.12
C LYS A 59 -2.87 -12.26 21.05
N ASN A 60 -3.22 -11.51 20.00
CA ASN A 60 -4.02 -12.02 18.89
C ASN A 60 -3.33 -11.82 17.52
N PRO A 61 -2.09 -12.33 17.36
CA PRO A 61 -1.34 -12.18 16.11
C PRO A 61 -2.04 -12.88 14.94
N GLY A 62 -2.81 -13.94 15.21
CA GLY A 62 -3.59 -14.63 14.19
C GLY A 62 -4.62 -13.72 13.53
N LEU A 63 -5.36 -12.93 14.31
CA LEU A 63 -6.32 -11.99 13.76
C LEU A 63 -5.65 -10.82 13.02
N ALA A 64 -4.48 -10.38 13.47
CA ALA A 64 -3.71 -9.37 12.75
C ALA A 64 -3.32 -9.85 11.34
N THR A 65 -2.97 -11.12 11.20
CA THR A 65 -2.65 -11.72 9.89
C THR A 65 -3.90 -11.98 9.07
N ILE A 66 -4.92 -12.62 9.68
CA ILE A 66 -6.19 -12.91 9.01
C ILE A 66 -6.92 -11.62 8.60
N GLY A 67 -6.77 -10.54 9.36
CA GLY A 67 -7.40 -9.26 9.05
C GLY A 67 -6.90 -8.62 7.75
N VAL A 68 -5.67 -8.90 7.34
CA VAL A 68 -5.10 -8.37 6.09
C VAL A 68 -5.46 -9.23 4.88
N LEU A 69 -5.62 -10.55 5.06
CA LEU A 69 -5.88 -11.50 3.97
C LEU A 69 -7.13 -11.18 3.13
N PRO A 70 -8.30 -10.88 3.71
CA PRO A 70 -9.50 -10.59 2.93
C PRO A 70 -9.33 -9.38 2.03
N GLY A 71 -8.64 -8.34 2.50
CA GLY A 71 -8.36 -7.16 1.69
C GLY A 71 -7.42 -7.48 0.52
N SER A 72 -6.40 -8.31 0.75
CA SER A 72 -5.48 -8.74 -0.31
C SER A 72 -6.18 -9.64 -1.34
N ILE A 73 -7.01 -10.55 -0.87
CA ILE A 73 -7.84 -11.41 -1.75
C ILE A 73 -8.80 -10.54 -2.56
N PHE A 74 -9.48 -9.60 -1.90
CA PHE A 74 -10.38 -8.66 -2.58
C PHE A 74 -9.63 -7.82 -3.62
N ASN A 75 -8.41 -7.38 -3.32
CA ASN A 75 -7.59 -6.63 -4.26
C ASN A 75 -7.35 -7.42 -5.55
N ILE A 76 -6.93 -8.69 -5.45
CA ILE A 76 -6.68 -9.55 -6.63
C ILE A 76 -7.94 -9.72 -7.47
N PHE A 77 -9.07 -10.06 -6.85
CA PHE A 77 -10.34 -10.22 -7.58
C PHE A 77 -10.88 -8.87 -8.08
N GLY A 78 -10.73 -7.82 -7.29
CA GLY A 78 -11.13 -6.47 -7.62
C GLY A 78 -10.34 -5.91 -8.80
N ASP A 79 -9.04 -6.16 -8.86
CA ASP A 79 -8.20 -5.78 -10.00
C ASP A 79 -8.75 -6.40 -11.29
N TYR A 80 -9.01 -7.71 -11.27
CA TYR A 80 -9.60 -8.38 -12.43
C TYR A 80 -10.96 -7.78 -12.80
N PHE A 81 -11.83 -7.58 -11.83
CA PHE A 81 -13.19 -7.10 -12.05
C PHE A 81 -13.22 -5.64 -12.55
N PHE A 82 -12.53 -4.73 -11.85
CA PHE A 82 -12.59 -3.30 -12.21
C PHE A 82 -11.75 -2.97 -13.44
N VAL A 83 -10.61 -3.63 -13.65
CA VAL A 83 -9.77 -3.36 -14.80
C VAL A 83 -10.35 -3.94 -16.08
N PHE A 84 -10.82 -5.20 -16.03
CA PHE A 84 -11.23 -5.90 -17.24
C PHE A 84 -12.75 -5.94 -17.46
N THR A 85 -13.55 -6.18 -16.40
CA THR A 85 -15.00 -6.30 -16.55
C THR A 85 -15.68 -4.94 -16.60
N CYS A 86 -15.20 -3.98 -15.80
CA CYS A 86 -15.74 -2.61 -15.79
C CYS A 86 -15.00 -1.67 -16.74
N ASP A 87 -13.92 -2.13 -17.39
CA ASP A 87 -13.09 -1.36 -18.33
C ASP A 87 -12.57 -0.02 -17.76
N MET A 88 -12.30 -0.02 -16.42
CA MET A 88 -11.83 1.18 -15.72
C MET A 88 -10.31 1.36 -15.82
N GLY A 89 -9.60 0.43 -16.46
CA GLY A 89 -8.17 0.49 -16.64
C GLY A 89 -7.40 0.64 -15.33
N ILE A 90 -6.39 1.50 -15.35
CA ILE A 90 -5.48 1.68 -14.20
C ILE A 90 -6.15 2.33 -12.98
N PHE A 91 -7.20 3.13 -13.21
CA PHE A 91 -8.02 3.67 -12.12
C PHE A 91 -8.75 2.56 -11.36
N GLY A 92 -9.24 1.53 -12.09
CA GLY A 92 -9.88 0.35 -11.50
C GLY A 92 -8.96 -0.41 -10.56
N ALA A 93 -7.68 -0.56 -10.91
CA ALA A 93 -6.67 -1.17 -10.05
C ALA A 93 -6.45 -0.36 -8.75
N GLY A 94 -6.35 0.97 -8.86
CA GLY A 94 -6.29 1.85 -7.69
C GLY A 94 -7.54 1.74 -6.80
N LEU A 95 -8.72 1.63 -7.42
CA LEU A 95 -9.98 1.46 -6.71
C LEU A 95 -10.06 0.11 -5.98
N ALA A 96 -9.63 -0.99 -6.61
CA ALA A 96 -9.56 -2.30 -5.98
C ALA A 96 -8.66 -2.28 -4.74
N THR A 97 -7.51 -1.62 -4.84
CA THR A 97 -6.59 -1.42 -3.72
C THR A 97 -7.24 -0.63 -2.59
N ALA A 98 -7.95 0.45 -2.92
CA ALA A 98 -8.65 1.28 -1.94
C ALA A 98 -9.76 0.50 -1.20
N ILE A 99 -10.58 -0.24 -1.93
CA ILE A 99 -11.64 -1.07 -1.35
C ILE A 99 -11.04 -2.21 -0.53
N GLY A 100 -9.97 -2.86 -1.01
CA GLY A 100 -9.25 -3.90 -0.25
C GLY A 100 -8.75 -3.40 1.10
N ALA A 101 -8.24 -2.17 1.16
CA ALA A 101 -7.85 -1.53 2.42
C ALA A 101 -9.05 -1.30 3.35
N CYS A 102 -10.20 -0.89 2.82
CA CYS A 102 -11.44 -0.76 3.58
C CYS A 102 -11.91 -2.11 4.14
N VAL A 103 -11.89 -3.16 3.32
CA VAL A 103 -12.25 -4.53 3.74
C VAL A 103 -11.36 -4.98 4.90
N SER A 104 -10.03 -4.84 4.75
CA SER A 104 -9.08 -5.15 5.83
C SER A 104 -9.38 -4.37 7.11
N PHE A 105 -9.67 -3.09 6.98
CA PHE A 105 -10.00 -2.24 8.12
C PHE A 105 -11.22 -2.73 8.88
N PHE A 106 -12.31 -3.04 8.18
CA PHE A 106 -13.52 -3.55 8.82
C PHE A 106 -13.30 -4.91 9.48
N VAL A 107 -12.52 -5.80 8.86
CA VAL A 107 -12.19 -7.10 9.47
C VAL A 107 -11.37 -6.92 10.74
N ILE A 108 -10.36 -6.05 10.75
CA ILE A 108 -9.56 -5.76 11.93
C ILE A 108 -10.41 -5.12 13.03
N LEU A 109 -11.37 -4.26 12.67
CA LEU A 109 -12.28 -3.61 13.62
C LEU A 109 -13.17 -4.61 14.37
N THR A 110 -13.45 -5.80 13.82
CA THR A 110 -14.22 -6.83 14.52
C THR A 110 -13.59 -7.25 15.85
N HIS A 111 -12.26 -7.10 16.00
CA HIS A 111 -11.58 -7.37 17.25
C HIS A 111 -12.07 -6.48 18.39
N PHE A 112 -12.36 -5.21 18.13
CA PHE A 112 -12.81 -4.26 19.14
C PHE A 112 -14.19 -4.60 19.70
N VAL A 113 -15.01 -5.33 18.94
CA VAL A 113 -16.32 -5.84 19.37
C VAL A 113 -16.19 -7.20 20.06
N SER A 114 -15.03 -7.86 19.90
CA SER A 114 -14.78 -9.17 20.49
C SER A 114 -14.55 -9.10 22.00
N LYS A 115 -15.04 -10.12 22.74
CA LYS A 115 -14.77 -10.29 24.19
C LYS A 115 -13.28 -10.51 24.51
N LYS A 116 -12.44 -10.80 23.51
CA LYS A 116 -10.99 -10.98 23.65
C LYS A 116 -10.21 -9.66 23.64
N ASN A 117 -10.90 -8.56 23.39
CA ASN A 117 -10.26 -7.24 23.33
C ASN A 117 -9.84 -6.78 24.72
N THR A 118 -8.54 -6.61 24.95
CA THR A 118 -7.96 -6.03 26.17
C THR A 118 -7.51 -4.58 25.97
N LEU A 119 -7.58 -4.07 24.74
CA LEU A 119 -7.18 -2.72 24.41
C LEU A 119 -8.16 -1.70 25.03
N ARG A 120 -7.63 -0.75 25.78
CA ARG A 120 -8.40 0.35 26.36
C ARG A 120 -7.83 1.69 25.90
N LEU A 121 -8.72 2.59 25.49
CA LEU A 121 -8.31 3.96 25.19
C LEU A 121 -7.96 4.68 26.50
N VAL A 122 -6.69 5.01 26.67
CA VAL A 122 -6.19 5.75 27.84
C VAL A 122 -5.65 7.09 27.39
N LYS A 123 -6.02 8.16 28.11
CA LYS A 123 -5.43 9.49 27.85
C LYS A 123 -3.97 9.50 28.30
N PRO A 124 -3.02 9.87 27.45
CA PRO A 124 -1.61 9.90 27.81
C PRO A 124 -1.33 11.01 28.81
N LYS A 125 -0.68 10.69 29.92
CA LYS A 125 -0.30 11.69 30.95
C LYS A 125 0.85 12.59 30.50
N ARG A 126 1.71 12.15 29.56
CA ARG A 126 2.89 12.88 29.04
C ARG A 126 2.95 12.70 27.52
N LEU A 127 2.21 13.51 26.78
CA LEU A 127 2.08 13.38 25.32
C LEU A 127 3.42 13.51 24.62
N PHE A 128 4.22 14.54 24.95
CA PHE A 128 5.50 14.79 24.29
C PHE A 128 6.55 13.69 24.57
N GLY A 129 6.61 13.18 25.82
CA GLY A 129 7.52 12.08 26.13
C GLY A 129 7.16 10.80 25.40
N LYS A 130 5.87 10.50 25.26
CA LYS A 130 5.42 9.32 24.49
C LYS A 130 5.61 9.48 22.99
N LEU A 131 5.44 10.67 22.45
CA LEU A 131 5.77 10.95 21.06
C LEU A 131 7.26 10.76 20.77
N TYR A 132 8.11 11.23 21.67
CA TYR A 132 9.57 11.04 21.56
C TYR A 132 9.96 9.56 21.57
N GLU A 133 9.42 8.76 22.50
CA GLU A 133 9.61 7.29 22.52
C GLU A 133 9.17 6.62 21.22
N ILE A 134 7.99 7.01 20.70
CA ILE A 134 7.46 6.49 19.44
C ILE A 134 8.37 6.85 18.25
N CYS A 135 8.87 8.09 18.21
CA CYS A 135 9.79 8.52 17.17
C CYS A 135 11.12 7.75 17.20
N ILE A 136 11.70 7.54 18.38
CA ILE A 136 12.95 6.78 18.50
C ILE A 136 12.74 5.32 18.10
N THR A 137 11.69 4.69 18.61
CA THR A 137 11.40 3.29 18.29
C THR A 137 11.03 3.10 16.82
N GLY A 138 10.25 4.03 16.26
CA GLY A 138 9.85 4.02 14.87
C GLY A 138 10.98 4.35 13.90
N PHE A 139 12.01 5.08 14.35
CA PHE A 139 13.13 5.47 13.50
C PHE A 139 13.90 4.26 12.95
N SER A 140 14.12 3.24 13.76
CA SER A 140 14.78 2.00 13.34
C SER A 140 13.99 1.29 12.24
N THR A 141 12.67 1.18 12.41
CA THR A 141 11.79 0.56 11.42
C THR A 141 11.74 1.38 10.13
N PHE A 142 11.63 2.69 10.24
CA PHE A 142 11.69 3.60 9.10
C PHE A 142 12.98 3.43 8.29
N PHE A 143 14.13 3.29 8.98
CA PHE A 143 15.41 3.11 8.31
C PHE A 143 15.48 1.77 7.55
N ILE A 144 14.93 0.71 8.13
CA ILE A 144 14.82 -0.60 7.48
C ILE A 144 13.93 -0.50 6.24
N ASP A 145 12.77 0.13 6.34
CA ASP A 145 11.83 0.28 5.23
C ASP A 145 12.43 1.10 4.08
N VAL A 146 13.13 2.19 4.39
CA VAL A 146 13.86 2.99 3.40
C VAL A 146 14.97 2.17 2.74
N ALA A 147 15.75 1.43 3.51
CA ALA A 147 16.81 0.57 2.97
C ALA A 147 16.25 -0.52 2.05
N MET A 148 15.14 -1.16 2.44
CA MET A 148 14.44 -2.14 1.61
C MET A 148 13.89 -1.50 0.31
N GLY A 149 13.36 -0.28 0.39
CA GLY A 149 12.93 0.48 -0.77
C GLY A 149 14.07 0.74 -1.75
N ILE A 150 15.21 1.23 -1.25
CA ILE A 150 16.42 1.45 -2.06
C ILE A 150 16.90 0.15 -2.69
N LEU A 151 16.99 -0.93 -1.93
CA LEU A 151 17.38 -2.25 -2.45
C LEU A 151 16.45 -2.73 -3.55
N THR A 152 15.14 -2.53 -3.40
CA THR A 152 14.15 -2.89 -4.42
C THR A 152 14.36 -2.11 -5.71
N VAL A 153 14.57 -0.79 -5.63
CA VAL A 153 14.85 0.06 -6.79
C VAL A 153 16.16 -0.36 -7.45
N LEU A 154 17.23 -0.53 -6.67
CA LEU A 154 18.54 -0.96 -7.20
C LEU A 154 18.44 -2.33 -7.86
N SER A 155 17.78 -3.30 -7.24
CA SER A 155 17.56 -4.63 -7.81
C SER A 155 16.79 -4.55 -9.13
N SER A 156 15.77 -3.72 -9.22
CA SER A 156 15.00 -3.51 -10.45
C SER A 156 15.85 -2.89 -11.54
N VAL A 157 16.65 -1.88 -11.22
CA VAL A 157 17.57 -1.24 -12.18
C VAL A 157 18.64 -2.22 -12.65
N ILE A 158 19.27 -2.96 -11.74
CA ILE A 158 20.28 -3.98 -12.08
C ILE A 158 19.65 -5.05 -12.96
N PHE A 159 18.46 -5.55 -12.61
CA PHE A 159 17.76 -6.53 -13.41
C PHE A 159 17.51 -6.04 -14.84
N ILE A 160 17.04 -4.81 -15.01
CA ILE A 160 16.76 -4.21 -16.32
C ILE A 160 18.05 -3.99 -17.11
N THR A 161 19.16 -3.59 -16.47
CA THR A 161 20.42 -3.29 -17.15
C THR A 161 21.25 -4.53 -17.45
N THR A 162 21.19 -5.56 -16.61
CA THR A 162 22.02 -6.78 -16.75
C THR A 162 21.41 -7.79 -17.71
N GLN A 163 20.09 -7.72 -17.97
CA GLN A 163 19.45 -8.64 -18.89
C GLN A 163 19.87 -8.36 -20.34
N PRO A 164 20.35 -9.37 -21.09
CA PRO A 164 20.65 -9.20 -22.50
C PRO A 164 19.41 -8.71 -23.25
N LYS A 165 19.62 -7.77 -24.19
CA LYS A 165 18.54 -7.10 -24.94
C LYS A 165 17.48 -8.08 -25.49
N LYS A 166 17.91 -9.28 -25.88
CA LYS A 166 17.04 -10.38 -26.32
C LYS A 166 16.10 -10.91 -25.24
N LEU A 167 16.61 -11.10 -24.03
CA LEU A 167 15.80 -11.60 -22.90
C LEU A 167 14.81 -10.53 -22.41
N ARG A 168 15.23 -9.28 -22.40
CA ARG A 168 14.37 -8.16 -22.04
C ARG A 168 13.19 -8.00 -23.01
N LEU A 169 13.46 -8.13 -24.32
CA LEU A 169 12.41 -8.13 -25.35
C LEU A 169 11.52 -9.38 -25.26
N TYR A 170 12.09 -10.53 -24.93
CA TYR A 170 11.33 -11.77 -24.74
C TYR A 170 10.34 -11.64 -23.56
N TRP A 171 10.80 -11.16 -22.41
CA TRP A 171 9.95 -10.97 -21.24
C TRP A 171 8.88 -9.90 -21.46
N THR A 172 9.22 -8.76 -22.08
CA THR A 172 8.24 -7.74 -22.44
C THR A 172 7.21 -8.30 -23.41
N ASN A 173 7.62 -8.99 -24.45
CA ASN A 173 6.71 -9.59 -25.43
C ASN A 173 5.87 -10.72 -24.82
N THR A 174 6.43 -11.53 -23.91
CA THR A 174 5.70 -12.61 -23.24
C THR A 174 4.66 -12.04 -22.29
N ILE A 175 4.99 -11.02 -21.51
CA ILE A 175 4.06 -10.33 -20.64
C ILE A 175 2.97 -9.62 -21.48
N TRP A 176 3.35 -8.88 -22.53
CA TRP A 176 2.40 -8.25 -23.45
C TRP A 176 1.50 -9.26 -24.16
N ASN A 177 2.01 -10.38 -24.59
CA ASN A 177 1.21 -11.43 -25.20
C ASN A 177 0.29 -12.11 -24.17
N ALA A 178 0.74 -12.34 -22.95
CA ALA A 178 -0.10 -12.85 -21.87
C ALA A 178 -1.23 -11.85 -21.54
N PHE A 179 -0.91 -10.57 -21.39
CA PHE A 179 -1.90 -9.50 -21.23
C PHE A 179 -2.87 -9.45 -22.40
N ARG A 180 -2.37 -9.52 -23.63
CA ARG A 180 -3.19 -9.52 -24.85
C ARG A 180 -4.10 -10.74 -24.96
N TYR A 181 -3.62 -11.92 -24.56
CA TYR A 181 -4.43 -13.15 -24.50
C TYR A 181 -5.53 -13.06 -23.44
N ILE A 182 -5.30 -12.36 -22.34
CA ILE A 182 -6.27 -12.15 -21.27
C ILE A 182 -7.29 -11.07 -21.68
N ILE A 183 -6.89 -10.08 -22.51
CA ILE A 183 -7.74 -8.95 -22.92
C ILE A 183 -8.64 -9.30 -24.14
N ILE A 184 -8.25 -10.24 -24.99
CA ILE A 184 -8.95 -10.54 -26.27
C ILE A 184 -9.92 -11.74 -26.13
N ARG A 185 -10.03 -12.33 -24.95
CA ARG A 185 -11.03 -13.35 -24.64
C ARG A 185 -12.11 -12.82 -23.70
#